data_83f347196f922d8d54e13263f9d7e6ae
#
_entry.id   83f347196f922d8d54e13263f9d7e6ae
#
_cell.length_a   1.000
_cell.length_b   1.000
_cell.length_c   1.000
_cell.angle_alpha   90.00
_cell.angle_beta   90.00
_cell.angle_gamma   90.00
#
_symmetry.space_group_name_H-M   'P 1'
#
loop_
_entity.id
_entity.type
_entity.pdbx_description
1 polymer ?
#
loop_
_entity_poly.entity_id
_entity_poly.type
_entity_poly.pdbx_seq_one_letter_code
_entity_poly.pdbx_strand_id
1 'polypeptide(L)'
;MFLRCTTRKKNGKEHRYWNLVENRRVAGGQVVQRQVLYLGEINDSQREVWRKSIEVFEDGRSAARTVALFAEEQTAPIDDEQVIEVRLKDLEVRNARQWGGCWLVCELYEQLKLDQFWAERLPPGRKGTRWDLILQTLCIYRFIEPGSEWRLHRYWFDRSAVPELLGSDFRLAESHRLYECHDLLLKHKGALFTHLTLALERSLQCQVRDSPL
;
A
#
# COMPACT_ATOMS: atom_id res chain seq x y z
N MET A 1 16.86 -10.60 19.66
CA MET A 1 16.72 -9.58 18.59
C MET A 1 16.65 -8.19 19.22
N PHE A 2 17.05 -7.13 18.52
CA PHE A 2 16.96 -5.75 19.02
C PHE A 2 16.92 -4.77 17.84
N LEU A 3 16.44 -3.56 18.11
CA LEU A 3 16.45 -2.49 17.13
C LEU A 3 17.81 -1.79 17.09
N ARG A 4 18.37 -1.66 15.90
CA ARG A 4 19.59 -0.91 15.63
C ARG A 4 19.29 0.33 14.80
N CYS A 5 19.71 1.49 15.31
CA CYS A 5 19.64 2.75 14.57
C CYS A 5 20.95 2.98 13.81
N THR A 6 20.82 3.39 12.55
CA THR A 6 21.96 3.86 11.74
C THR A 6 21.65 5.27 11.25
N THR A 7 22.52 6.21 11.59
CA THR A 7 22.37 7.62 11.21
C THR A 7 23.13 7.90 9.92
N ARG A 8 22.50 8.58 8.98
CA ARG A 8 23.12 9.05 7.73
C ARG A 8 22.82 10.54 7.52
N LYS A 9 23.82 11.31 7.10
CA LYS A 9 23.61 12.70 6.66
C LYS A 9 23.33 12.74 5.17
N LYS A 10 22.18 13.33 4.78
CA LYS A 10 21.80 13.54 3.40
C LYS A 10 21.23 14.95 3.25
N ASN A 11 21.73 15.73 2.29
CA ASN A 11 21.30 17.12 2.03
C ASN A 11 21.36 18.02 3.29
N GLY A 12 22.40 17.86 4.12
CA GLY A 12 22.58 18.65 5.34
C GLY A 12 21.69 18.24 6.52
N LYS A 13 20.78 17.28 6.33
CA LYS A 13 19.91 16.74 7.38
C LYS A 13 20.37 15.36 7.84
N GLU A 14 20.14 15.09 9.11
CA GLU A 14 20.42 13.79 9.72
C GLU A 14 19.19 12.90 9.63
N HIS A 15 19.35 11.73 9.03
CA HIS A 15 18.32 10.72 8.85
C HIS A 15 18.65 9.49 9.69
N ARG A 16 17.68 8.98 10.44
CA ARG A 16 17.82 7.79 11.30
C ARG A 16 17.08 6.61 10.69
N TYR A 17 17.83 5.59 10.32
CA TYR A 17 17.30 4.36 9.75
C TYR A 17 17.33 3.25 10.78
N TRP A 18 16.20 2.56 10.95
CA TRP A 18 16.05 1.51 11.92
C TRP A 18 16.04 0.14 11.27
N ASN A 19 16.69 -0.81 11.93
CA ASN A 19 16.76 -2.20 11.51
C ASN A 19 16.50 -3.10 12.71
N LEU A 20 15.72 -4.15 12.52
CA LEU A 20 15.64 -5.26 13.46
C LEU A 20 16.82 -6.20 13.19
N VAL A 21 17.63 -6.46 14.20
CA VAL A 21 18.84 -7.27 14.07
C VAL A 21 18.88 -8.37 15.14
N GLU A 22 19.52 -9.47 14.81
CA GLU A 22 19.83 -10.55 15.75
C GLU A 22 21.34 -10.77 15.83
N ASN A 23 21.82 -11.16 17.00
CA ASN A 23 23.19 -11.60 17.18
C ASN A 23 23.25 -13.12 17.00
N ARG A 24 24.06 -13.58 16.05
CA ARG A 24 24.26 -15.00 15.78
C ARG A 24 25.71 -15.40 16.08
N ARG A 25 25.91 -16.42 16.88
CA ARG A 25 27.24 -17.01 17.08
C ARG A 25 27.58 -17.89 15.89
N VAL A 26 28.73 -17.69 15.31
CA VAL A 26 29.27 -18.47 14.20
C VAL A 26 30.46 -19.33 14.68
N ALA A 27 30.93 -20.27 13.84
CA ALA A 27 32.07 -21.08 14.14
C ALA A 27 33.28 -20.23 14.50
N GLY A 28 34.02 -20.60 15.56
CA GLY A 28 35.11 -19.80 16.11
C GLY A 28 34.71 -18.83 17.22
N GLY A 29 33.45 -18.87 17.71
CA GLY A 29 33.00 -18.08 18.84
C GLY A 29 32.69 -16.61 18.52
N GLN A 30 32.89 -16.21 17.28
CA GLN A 30 32.55 -14.84 16.85
C GLN A 30 31.04 -14.61 16.80
N VAL A 31 30.61 -13.39 17.13
CA VAL A 31 29.21 -12.96 17.04
C VAL A 31 29.04 -12.11 15.79
N VAL A 32 28.22 -12.57 14.89
CA VAL A 32 27.86 -11.84 13.67
C VAL A 32 26.43 -11.29 13.83
N GLN A 33 26.26 -10.02 13.49
CA GLN A 33 24.98 -9.35 13.52
C GLN A 33 24.24 -9.57 12.19
N ARG A 34 23.09 -10.24 12.24
CA ARG A 34 22.23 -10.48 11.09
C ARG A 34 21.08 -9.46 11.10
N GLN A 35 20.89 -8.77 10.00
CA GLN A 35 19.72 -7.95 9.78
C GLN A 35 18.52 -8.86 9.43
N VAL A 36 17.47 -8.79 10.24
CA VAL A 36 16.24 -9.55 10.06
C VAL A 36 15.22 -8.77 9.25
N LEU A 37 15.04 -7.47 9.58
CA LEU A 37 14.08 -6.60 8.92
C LEU A 37 14.61 -5.17 8.84
N TYR A 38 14.39 -4.52 7.70
CA TYR A 38 14.65 -3.08 7.51
C TYR A 38 13.35 -2.30 7.70
N LEU A 39 13.34 -1.39 8.67
CA LEU A 39 12.16 -0.59 9.01
C LEU A 39 12.17 0.81 8.38
N GLY A 40 13.31 1.24 7.85
CA GLY A 40 13.44 2.57 7.27
C GLY A 40 13.53 3.69 8.31
N GLU A 41 13.07 4.87 7.93
CA GLU A 41 12.89 6.01 8.86
C GLU A 41 11.54 5.84 9.56
N ILE A 42 11.56 5.62 10.87
CA ILE A 42 10.37 5.58 11.71
C ILE A 42 10.37 6.75 12.68
N ASN A 43 9.22 7.37 12.89
CA ASN A 43 9.02 8.42 13.87
C ASN A 43 8.82 7.83 15.29
N ASP A 44 8.79 8.70 16.30
CA ASP A 44 8.69 8.24 17.68
C ASP A 44 7.38 7.49 17.97
N SER A 45 6.26 7.86 17.35
CA SER A 45 4.99 7.14 17.51
C SER A 45 5.01 5.75 16.86
N GLN A 46 5.61 5.61 15.69
CA GLN A 46 5.82 4.31 15.04
C GLN A 46 6.77 3.43 15.87
N ARG A 47 7.83 4.04 16.44
CA ARG A 47 8.73 3.36 17.35
C ARG A 47 8.02 2.78 18.58
N GLU A 48 7.08 3.55 19.17
CA GLU A 48 6.25 3.10 20.29
C GLU A 48 5.36 1.92 19.91
N VAL A 49 4.75 1.95 18.72
CA VAL A 49 3.94 0.82 18.22
C VAL A 49 4.79 -0.43 18.05
N TRP A 50 5.96 -0.31 17.43
CA TRP A 50 6.88 -1.44 17.30
C TRP A 50 7.36 -2.00 18.64
N ARG A 51 7.53 -1.15 19.64
CA ARG A 51 7.90 -1.55 20.98
C ARG A 51 6.86 -2.39 21.68
N LYS A 52 5.56 -2.15 21.42
CA LYS A 52 4.43 -2.81 22.08
C LYS A 52 3.94 -4.07 21.38
N SER A 53 4.36 -4.33 20.15
CA SER A 53 3.61 -5.22 19.24
C SER A 53 4.30 -6.54 18.89
N ILE A 54 5.51 -6.85 19.38
CA ILE A 54 6.23 -8.04 18.91
C ILE A 54 6.55 -8.98 20.07
N GLU A 55 5.85 -10.12 20.11
CA GLU A 55 6.31 -11.33 20.77
C GLU A 55 7.17 -12.15 19.80
N VAL A 56 8.35 -12.52 20.24
CA VAL A 56 9.29 -13.28 19.41
C VAL A 56 9.46 -14.67 19.99
N PHE A 57 9.16 -15.68 19.19
CA PHE A 57 9.45 -17.07 19.51
C PHE A 57 10.89 -17.41 19.19
N GLU A 58 11.66 -17.85 20.18
CA GLU A 58 12.99 -18.42 19.94
C GLU A 58 12.86 -19.89 19.49
N ASP A 59 13.74 -20.29 18.55
CA ASP A 59 13.76 -21.65 18.03
C ASP A 59 13.81 -22.73 19.15
N GLY A 60 12.83 -23.64 19.12
CA GLY A 60 12.80 -24.82 19.98
C GLY A 60 12.15 -24.65 21.34
N ARG A 61 11.62 -23.48 21.70
CA ARG A 61 10.85 -23.27 22.94
C ARG A 61 9.41 -22.91 22.60
N SER A 62 8.47 -23.66 23.22
CA SER A 62 7.03 -23.42 23.03
C SER A 62 6.47 -22.23 23.82
N ALA A 63 7.31 -21.47 24.50
CA ALA A 63 6.88 -20.28 25.24
C ALA A 63 7.21 -19.01 24.45
N ALA A 64 6.22 -18.19 24.20
CA ALA A 64 6.40 -16.84 23.71
C ALA A 64 7.21 -16.02 24.70
N ARG A 65 8.18 -15.27 24.20
CA ARG A 65 8.95 -14.34 25.03
C ARG A 65 8.76 -12.94 24.48
N THR A 66 8.23 -12.06 25.31
CA THR A 66 8.19 -10.64 25.02
C THR A 66 9.61 -10.06 25.02
N VAL A 67 10.05 -9.50 23.92
CA VAL A 67 11.36 -8.90 23.79
C VAL A 67 11.22 -7.39 23.73
N ALA A 68 11.85 -6.70 24.71
CA ALA A 68 12.01 -5.26 24.60
C ALA A 68 12.90 -4.94 23.40
N LEU A 69 12.37 -4.23 22.44
CA LEU A 69 13.09 -3.83 21.21
C LEU A 69 14.10 -2.71 21.49
N PHE A 70 14.00 -2.06 22.64
CA PHE A 70 14.94 -1.03 23.12
C PHE A 70 15.52 -1.47 24.46
N ALA A 71 16.85 -1.47 24.57
CA ALA A 71 17.59 -2.00 25.71
C ALA A 71 17.35 -1.24 27.05
N GLU A 72 16.81 -0.03 26.99
CA GLU A 72 16.72 0.87 28.15
C GLU A 72 15.32 0.90 28.80
N GLU A 73 14.36 0.11 28.31
CA GLU A 73 12.99 0.23 28.77
C GLU A 73 12.39 -1.12 29.19
N GLN A 74 11.81 -1.12 30.40
CA GLN A 74 11.04 -2.25 30.91
C GLN A 74 9.80 -2.45 30.02
N THR A 75 9.53 -3.70 29.67
CA THR A 75 8.31 -4.10 28.95
C THR A 75 7.09 -3.72 29.78
N ALA A 76 6.25 -2.83 29.27
CA ALA A 76 4.93 -2.60 29.85
C ALA A 76 4.09 -3.88 29.76
N PRO A 77 3.22 -4.16 30.73
CA PRO A 77 2.28 -5.30 30.62
C PRO A 77 1.46 -5.13 29.34
N ILE A 78 1.47 -6.17 28.52
CA ILE A 78 0.78 -6.21 27.24
C ILE A 78 -0.66 -6.63 27.52
N ASP A 79 -1.61 -5.82 27.09
CA ASP A 79 -3.03 -6.19 27.11
C ASP A 79 -3.22 -7.30 26.06
N ASP A 80 -3.62 -8.49 26.47
CA ASP A 80 -3.68 -9.70 25.64
C ASP A 80 -4.51 -9.52 24.34
N GLU A 81 -5.43 -8.55 24.33
CA GLU A 81 -6.28 -8.27 23.17
C GLU A 81 -5.56 -7.55 22.01
N GLN A 82 -4.33 -7.05 22.22
CA GLN A 82 -3.60 -6.27 21.21
C GLN A 82 -2.31 -6.94 20.71
N VAL A 83 -2.05 -8.19 21.11
CA VAL A 83 -0.82 -8.89 20.75
C VAL A 83 -1.04 -9.80 19.57
N ILE A 84 -0.25 -9.58 18.51
CA ILE A 84 -0.18 -10.48 17.36
C ILE A 84 1.13 -11.27 17.43
N GLU A 85 1.01 -12.58 17.58
CA GLU A 85 2.15 -13.49 17.52
C GLU A 85 2.65 -13.65 16.08
N VAL A 86 3.87 -13.21 15.79
CA VAL A 86 4.46 -13.33 14.45
C VAL A 86 5.75 -14.14 14.52
N ARG A 87 5.80 -15.26 13.81
CA ARG A 87 7.05 -16.03 13.61
C ARG A 87 7.90 -15.34 12.53
N LEU A 88 8.83 -14.50 12.94
CA LEU A 88 9.66 -13.73 12.02
C LEU A 88 10.50 -14.59 11.05
N LYS A 89 10.86 -15.82 11.45
CA LYS A 89 11.62 -16.75 10.59
C LYS A 89 10.80 -17.32 9.45
N ASP A 90 9.48 -17.39 9.63
CA ASP A 90 8.55 -17.94 8.66
C ASP A 90 7.89 -16.82 7.83
N LEU A 91 8.30 -15.56 8.06
CA LEU A 91 7.80 -14.41 7.32
C LEU A 91 8.39 -14.41 5.91
N GLU A 92 7.62 -14.86 4.95
CA GLU A 92 7.93 -14.77 3.53
C GLU A 92 7.09 -13.67 2.89
N VAL A 93 7.75 -12.71 2.25
CA VAL A 93 7.05 -11.75 1.41
C VAL A 93 6.75 -12.41 0.07
N ARG A 94 5.52 -12.88 -0.10
CA ARG A 94 5.03 -13.45 -1.36
C ARG A 94 4.20 -12.40 -2.09
N ASN A 95 4.49 -12.24 -3.40
CA ASN A 95 3.72 -11.36 -4.28
C ASN A 95 3.47 -9.96 -3.70
N ALA A 96 4.54 -9.24 -3.37
CA ALA A 96 4.44 -7.85 -2.94
C ALA A 96 3.69 -7.02 -4.00
N ARG A 97 2.54 -6.43 -3.62
CA ARG A 97 1.68 -5.65 -4.51
C ARG A 97 1.53 -4.23 -4.03
N GLN A 98 1.33 -3.31 -4.96
CA GLN A 98 1.05 -1.90 -4.66
C GLN A 98 -0.42 -1.75 -4.21
N TRP A 99 -0.71 -2.08 -2.97
CA TRP A 99 -2.08 -2.07 -2.47
C TRP A 99 -2.55 -0.66 -2.08
N GLY A 100 -1.80 0.03 -1.23
CA GLY A 100 -2.23 1.32 -0.65
C GLY A 100 -2.47 2.41 -1.68
N GLY A 101 -1.58 2.55 -2.66
CA GLY A 101 -1.75 3.50 -3.75
C GLY A 101 -2.97 3.18 -4.62
N CYS A 102 -3.15 1.91 -4.99
CA CYS A 102 -4.31 1.48 -5.77
C CYS A 102 -5.63 1.73 -5.03
N TRP A 103 -5.69 1.40 -3.74
CA TRP A 103 -6.84 1.66 -2.89
C TRP A 103 -7.17 3.16 -2.80
N LEU A 104 -6.16 4.01 -2.56
CA LEU A 104 -6.37 5.46 -2.50
C LEU A 104 -7.01 6.02 -3.78
N VAL A 105 -6.55 5.55 -4.95
CA VAL A 105 -7.14 6.00 -6.22
C VAL A 105 -8.56 5.47 -6.40
N CYS A 106 -8.88 4.26 -5.93
CA CYS A 106 -10.26 3.76 -5.90
C CYS A 106 -11.15 4.65 -5.06
N GLU A 107 -10.74 5.01 -3.85
CA GLU A 107 -11.49 5.91 -2.96
C GLU A 107 -11.71 7.28 -3.59
N LEU A 108 -10.68 7.88 -4.20
CA LEU A 108 -10.81 9.15 -4.91
C LEU A 108 -11.76 9.05 -6.11
N TYR A 109 -11.74 7.93 -6.81
CA TYR A 109 -12.64 7.67 -7.94
C TYR A 109 -14.11 7.64 -7.51
N GLU A 110 -14.40 6.99 -6.37
CA GLU A 110 -15.72 6.94 -5.76
C GLU A 110 -16.16 8.30 -5.18
N GLN A 111 -15.27 9.01 -4.48
CA GLN A 111 -15.54 10.37 -3.97
C GLN A 111 -15.92 11.34 -5.08
N LEU A 112 -15.29 11.23 -6.24
CA LEU A 112 -15.62 12.01 -7.42
C LEU A 112 -16.87 11.49 -8.16
N LYS A 113 -17.48 10.40 -7.66
CA LYS A 113 -18.65 9.72 -8.27
C LYS A 113 -18.42 9.32 -9.73
N LEU A 114 -17.19 8.98 -10.06
CA LEU A 114 -16.82 8.54 -11.42
C LEU A 114 -17.38 7.16 -11.73
N ASP A 115 -17.52 6.30 -10.74
CA ASP A 115 -18.21 5.01 -10.83
C ASP A 115 -19.64 5.18 -11.35
N GLN A 116 -20.43 6.07 -10.74
CA GLN A 116 -21.81 6.39 -11.13
C GLN A 116 -21.86 7.06 -12.51
N PHE A 117 -20.97 8.03 -12.75
CA PHE A 117 -20.88 8.74 -14.01
C PHE A 117 -20.65 7.79 -15.19
N TRP A 118 -19.76 6.81 -15.03
CA TRP A 118 -19.42 5.87 -16.10
C TRP A 118 -20.39 4.69 -16.21
N ALA A 119 -21.01 4.26 -15.12
CA ALA A 119 -22.03 3.19 -15.16
C ALA A 119 -23.17 3.51 -16.13
N GLU A 120 -23.56 4.77 -16.23
CA GLU A 120 -24.61 5.23 -17.16
C GLU A 120 -24.13 5.34 -18.61
N ARG A 121 -22.84 5.62 -18.83
CA ARG A 121 -22.27 5.98 -20.14
C ARG A 121 -21.48 4.88 -20.80
N LEU A 122 -20.97 3.95 -20.01
CA LEU A 122 -20.20 2.78 -20.47
C LEU A 122 -20.92 1.48 -20.06
N PRO A 123 -22.07 1.17 -20.67
CA PRO A 123 -22.77 -0.08 -20.36
C PRO A 123 -21.90 -1.28 -20.72
N PRO A 124 -22.08 -2.42 -20.05
CA PRO A 124 -21.35 -3.64 -20.35
C PRO A 124 -21.43 -4.01 -21.84
N GLY A 125 -20.30 -4.37 -22.42
CA GLY A 125 -20.24 -4.78 -23.81
C GLY A 125 -21.02 -6.09 -24.07
N ARG A 126 -21.32 -6.38 -25.34
CA ARG A 126 -22.10 -7.59 -25.77
C ARG A 126 -21.56 -8.92 -25.21
N LYS A 127 -20.26 -8.99 -24.90
CA LYS A 127 -19.60 -10.16 -24.30
C LYS A 127 -19.37 -10.02 -22.78
N GLY A 128 -20.13 -9.16 -22.11
CA GLY A 128 -19.96 -8.88 -20.69
C GLY A 128 -18.70 -8.07 -20.35
N THR A 129 -18.13 -7.34 -21.32
CA THR A 129 -16.96 -6.50 -21.09
C THR A 129 -17.33 -5.34 -20.18
N ARG A 130 -16.67 -5.21 -19.03
CA ARG A 130 -16.85 -4.15 -18.04
C ARG A 130 -15.96 -2.96 -18.38
N TRP A 131 -16.43 -2.11 -19.30
CA TRP A 131 -15.70 -0.92 -19.75
C TRP A 131 -15.45 0.07 -18.62
N ASP A 132 -16.37 0.18 -17.69
CA ASP A 132 -16.26 0.96 -16.46
C ASP A 132 -15.02 0.55 -15.63
N LEU A 133 -14.85 -0.73 -15.37
CA LEU A 133 -13.70 -1.26 -14.61
C LEU A 133 -12.38 -1.17 -15.39
N ILE A 134 -12.43 -1.34 -16.72
CA ILE A 134 -11.23 -1.15 -17.56
C ILE A 134 -10.76 0.29 -17.47
N LEU A 135 -11.68 1.25 -17.55
CA LEU A 135 -11.36 2.66 -17.41
C LEU A 135 -10.83 3.00 -16.02
N GLN A 136 -11.45 2.46 -14.96
CA GLN A 136 -10.96 2.62 -13.60
C GLN A 136 -9.54 2.06 -13.45
N THR A 137 -9.24 0.89 -14.03
CA THR A 137 -7.88 0.32 -14.08
C THR A 137 -6.90 1.26 -14.77
N LEU A 138 -7.26 1.85 -15.91
CA LEU A 138 -6.44 2.84 -16.61
C LEU A 138 -6.19 4.08 -15.74
N CYS A 139 -7.19 4.58 -15.05
CA CYS A 139 -7.05 5.71 -14.13
C CYS A 139 -6.08 5.38 -12.99
N ILE A 140 -6.26 4.23 -12.32
CA ILE A 140 -5.37 3.80 -11.23
C ILE A 140 -3.92 3.71 -11.73
N TYR A 141 -3.72 3.08 -12.89
CA TYR A 141 -2.40 2.95 -13.48
C TYR A 141 -1.75 4.31 -13.79
N ARG A 142 -2.50 5.25 -14.36
CA ARG A 142 -1.98 6.59 -14.69
C ARG A 142 -1.58 7.40 -13.46
N PHE A 143 -2.25 7.19 -12.33
CA PHE A 143 -1.91 7.86 -11.07
C PHE A 143 -0.70 7.23 -10.37
N ILE A 144 -0.59 5.90 -10.39
CA ILE A 144 0.43 5.18 -9.61
C ILE A 144 1.76 5.04 -10.36
N GLU A 145 1.70 4.60 -11.60
CA GLU A 145 2.88 4.32 -12.42
C GLU A 145 2.58 4.65 -13.89
N PRO A 146 2.51 5.96 -14.25
CA PRO A 146 2.15 6.37 -15.60
C PRO A 146 3.08 5.77 -16.65
N GLY A 147 2.49 5.11 -17.62
CA GLY A 147 3.20 4.42 -18.69
C GLY A 147 2.29 4.04 -19.85
N SER A 148 2.77 3.22 -20.77
CA SER A 148 1.96 2.74 -21.89
C SER A 148 1.00 1.62 -21.48
N GLU A 149 -0.09 1.46 -22.23
CA GLU A 149 -1.06 0.37 -22.06
C GLU A 149 -0.40 -1.00 -22.20
N TRP A 150 0.62 -1.10 -23.05
CA TRP A 150 1.41 -2.32 -23.18
C TRP A 150 2.15 -2.67 -21.89
N ARG A 151 2.73 -1.67 -21.19
CA ARG A 151 3.39 -1.87 -19.89
C ARG A 151 2.38 -2.25 -18.81
N LEU A 152 1.19 -1.63 -18.80
CA LEU A 152 0.08 -2.02 -17.93
C LEU A 152 -0.25 -3.49 -18.15
N HIS A 153 -0.56 -3.88 -19.40
CA HIS A 153 -0.90 -5.23 -19.79
C HIS A 153 0.17 -6.26 -19.42
N ARG A 154 1.44 -5.95 -19.68
CA ARG A 154 2.52 -6.95 -19.61
C ARG A 154 3.12 -7.13 -18.23
N TYR A 155 3.17 -6.06 -17.42
CA TYR A 155 3.97 -6.05 -16.20
C TYR A 155 3.25 -5.51 -14.97
N TRP A 156 2.51 -4.44 -15.12
CA TRP A 156 2.02 -3.72 -13.95
C TRP A 156 0.80 -4.36 -13.32
N PHE A 157 -0.13 -4.84 -14.13
CA PHE A 157 -1.41 -5.37 -13.64
C PHE A 157 -1.21 -6.47 -12.61
N ASP A 158 -0.36 -7.46 -12.88
CA ASP A 158 -0.07 -8.57 -11.99
C ASP A 158 0.66 -8.18 -10.70
N ARG A 159 1.30 -7.00 -10.69
CA ARG A 159 2.00 -6.45 -9.52
C ARG A 159 1.15 -5.45 -8.73
N SER A 160 -0.01 -5.10 -9.24
CA SER A 160 -0.96 -4.19 -8.61
C SER A 160 -1.99 -4.95 -7.78
N ALA A 161 -2.68 -4.24 -6.89
CA ALA A 161 -3.82 -4.77 -6.15
C ALA A 161 -5.16 -4.58 -6.88
N VAL A 162 -5.13 -4.18 -8.15
CA VAL A 162 -6.34 -3.92 -8.95
C VAL A 162 -7.26 -5.14 -9.04
N PRO A 163 -6.75 -6.37 -9.28
CA PRO A 163 -7.62 -7.55 -9.33
C PRO A 163 -8.44 -7.75 -8.06
N GLU A 164 -7.82 -7.56 -6.90
CA GLU A 164 -8.47 -7.72 -5.60
C GLU A 164 -9.45 -6.57 -5.32
N LEU A 165 -9.05 -5.34 -5.59
CA LEU A 165 -9.85 -4.14 -5.31
C LEU A 165 -11.09 -4.04 -6.20
N LEU A 166 -10.96 -4.41 -7.48
CA LEU A 166 -12.08 -4.34 -8.43
C LEU A 166 -12.83 -5.67 -8.57
N GLY A 167 -12.42 -6.73 -7.86
CA GLY A 167 -13.05 -8.04 -7.89
C GLY A 167 -13.09 -8.66 -9.30
N SER A 168 -12.04 -8.46 -10.08
CA SER A 168 -11.98 -8.91 -11.47
C SER A 168 -10.59 -9.42 -11.84
N ASP A 169 -10.53 -10.16 -12.94
CA ASP A 169 -9.34 -10.83 -13.42
C ASP A 169 -8.56 -10.02 -14.49
N PHE A 170 -7.59 -10.66 -15.10
CA PHE A 170 -6.74 -10.09 -16.16
C PHE A 170 -7.51 -9.54 -17.38
N ARG A 171 -8.81 -9.84 -17.53
CA ARG A 171 -9.65 -9.28 -18.61
C ARG A 171 -9.69 -7.76 -18.59
N LEU A 172 -9.45 -7.14 -17.42
CA LEU A 172 -9.36 -5.68 -17.29
C LEU A 172 -8.11 -5.12 -17.96
N ALA A 173 -7.07 -5.91 -18.13
CA ALA A 173 -5.78 -5.51 -18.68
C ALA A 173 -5.53 -6.05 -20.09
N GLU A 174 -6.52 -6.60 -20.78
CA GLU A 174 -6.36 -7.04 -22.17
C GLU A 174 -6.00 -5.86 -23.09
N SER A 175 -4.85 -5.95 -23.77
CA SER A 175 -4.25 -4.84 -24.51
C SER A 175 -5.22 -4.16 -25.49
N HIS A 176 -5.93 -4.94 -26.32
CA HIS A 176 -6.88 -4.37 -27.29
C HIS A 176 -8.03 -3.62 -26.62
N ARG A 177 -8.52 -4.09 -25.47
CA ARG A 177 -9.61 -3.44 -24.72
C ARG A 177 -9.16 -2.14 -24.06
N LEU A 178 -7.90 -2.06 -23.64
CA LEU A 178 -7.36 -0.81 -23.10
C LEU A 178 -7.39 0.31 -24.16
N TYR A 179 -6.99 0.01 -25.39
CA TYR A 179 -7.05 0.97 -26.49
C TYR A 179 -8.49 1.31 -26.91
N GLU A 180 -9.38 0.30 -27.04
CA GLU A 180 -10.79 0.55 -27.33
C GLU A 180 -11.47 1.41 -26.26
N CYS A 181 -11.07 1.27 -24.99
CA CYS A 181 -11.59 2.09 -23.91
C CYS A 181 -11.27 3.58 -24.08
N HIS A 182 -10.11 3.92 -24.62
CA HIS A 182 -9.77 5.31 -24.93
C HIS A 182 -10.71 5.92 -25.98
N ASP A 183 -11.05 5.17 -27.02
CA ASP A 183 -11.96 5.63 -28.07
C ASP A 183 -13.38 5.86 -27.52
N LEU A 184 -13.81 5.01 -26.59
CA LEU A 184 -15.09 5.21 -25.88
C LEU A 184 -15.06 6.44 -25.00
N LEU A 185 -13.97 6.67 -24.26
CA LEU A 185 -13.78 7.82 -23.37
C LEU A 185 -13.89 9.15 -24.13
N LEU A 186 -13.28 9.25 -25.29
CA LEU A 186 -13.27 10.46 -26.10
C LEU A 186 -14.66 10.98 -26.41
N LYS A 187 -15.62 10.11 -26.61
CA LYS A 187 -17.03 10.47 -26.90
C LYS A 187 -17.69 11.24 -25.73
N HIS A 188 -17.20 11.04 -24.53
CA HIS A 188 -17.78 11.61 -23.30
C HIS A 188 -16.91 12.70 -22.67
N LYS A 189 -15.84 13.15 -23.37
CA LYS A 189 -14.88 14.12 -22.85
C LYS A 189 -15.53 15.38 -22.27
N GLY A 190 -16.42 16.03 -23.02
CA GLY A 190 -17.08 17.26 -22.55
C GLY A 190 -17.91 17.05 -21.29
N ALA A 191 -18.72 15.98 -21.25
CA ALA A 191 -19.53 15.63 -20.10
C ALA A 191 -18.68 15.30 -18.86
N LEU A 192 -17.54 14.63 -19.05
CA LEU A 192 -16.59 14.34 -17.98
C LEU A 192 -16.01 15.60 -17.37
N PHE A 193 -15.56 16.56 -18.19
CA PHE A 193 -15.04 17.83 -17.67
C PHE A 193 -16.07 18.59 -16.86
N THR A 194 -17.30 18.69 -17.33
CA THR A 194 -18.40 19.31 -16.56
C THR A 194 -18.63 18.59 -15.24
N HIS A 195 -18.67 17.26 -15.24
CA HIS A 195 -18.86 16.47 -14.03
C HIS A 195 -17.74 16.71 -13.01
N LEU A 196 -16.47 16.68 -13.44
CA LEU A 196 -15.32 16.90 -12.57
C LEU A 196 -15.30 18.31 -11.97
N THR A 197 -15.61 19.34 -12.77
CA THR A 197 -15.71 20.71 -12.26
C THR A 197 -16.73 20.83 -11.15
N LEU A 198 -17.94 20.28 -11.35
CA LEU A 198 -19.00 20.28 -10.34
C LEU A 198 -18.64 19.45 -9.09
N ALA A 199 -17.96 18.34 -9.26
CA ALA A 199 -17.52 17.50 -8.14
C ALA A 199 -16.48 18.22 -7.27
N LEU A 200 -15.51 18.89 -7.89
CA LEU A 200 -14.49 19.67 -7.20
C LEU A 200 -15.08 20.88 -6.47
N GLU A 201 -16.00 21.63 -7.09
CA GLU A 201 -16.68 22.76 -6.44
C GLU A 201 -17.42 22.32 -5.18
N ARG A 202 -18.12 21.18 -5.22
CA ARG A 202 -18.79 20.62 -4.03
C ARG A 202 -17.81 20.24 -2.94
N SER A 203 -16.70 19.60 -3.28
CA SER A 203 -15.67 19.21 -2.31
C SER A 203 -15.05 20.41 -1.62
N LEU A 204 -14.74 21.48 -2.36
CA LEU A 204 -14.19 22.71 -1.82
C LEU A 204 -15.18 23.47 -0.93
N GLN A 205 -16.48 23.48 -1.29
CA GLN A 205 -17.52 24.13 -0.47
C GLN A 205 -17.76 23.41 0.85
N CYS A 206 -17.65 22.08 0.91
CA CYS A 206 -17.71 21.30 2.15
C CYS A 206 -16.54 21.65 3.08
N GLN A 207 -15.32 21.74 2.57
CA GLN A 207 -14.15 22.05 3.40
C GLN A 207 -14.18 23.45 4.02
N VAL A 208 -14.75 24.43 3.32
CA VAL A 208 -14.88 25.82 3.84
C VAL A 208 -15.95 25.92 4.95
N ARG A 209 -16.97 25.06 4.93
CA ARG A 209 -18.01 25.03 5.98
C ARG A 209 -17.58 24.36 7.27
N ASP A 210 -16.65 23.41 7.20
CA ASP A 210 -16.19 22.61 8.35
C ASP A 210 -14.91 23.17 9.01
N SER A 211 -14.41 24.33 8.55
CA SER A 211 -13.33 25.06 9.23
C SER A 211 -13.95 26.02 10.27
N PRO A 212 -13.85 25.73 11.57
CA PRO A 212 -14.19 26.68 12.59
C PRO A 212 -13.21 27.85 12.53
N LEU A 213 -13.72 29.08 12.48
CA LEU A 213 -12.99 30.33 12.69
C LEU A 213 -12.49 30.40 14.12
#